data_28379b6b7c8bbd8faecd213c619d5c53
#
_entry.id   28379b6b7c8bbd8faecd213c619d5c53
#
_cell.length_a   1.000
_cell.length_b   1.000
_cell.length_c   1.000
_cell.angle_alpha   90.00
_cell.angle_beta   90.00
_cell.angle_gamma   90.00
#
_symmetry.space_group_name_H-M   'P 1'
#
loop_
_entity.id
_entity.type
_entity.pdbx_description
1 polymer ?
#
loop_
_entity_poly.entity_id
_entity_poly.type
_entity_poly.pdbx_seq_one_letter_code
_entity_poly.pdbx_strand_id
1 'polypeptide(L)' 'MINAFTSSAINSIATEGDTVTVEFNGGRQYDYKSSDVSGFVNALNTVIQAEESVGKFVNFSIRNKDLEVIKTAA' A
#
# COMPACT_ATOMS: atom_id res chain seq x y z
N MET A 1 10.30 -2.32 -4.18
CA MET A 1 9.66 -2.46 -2.85
C MET A 1 9.82 -1.17 -2.07
N ILE A 2 8.75 -0.68 -1.51
CA ILE A 2 8.76 0.58 -0.76
C ILE A 2 8.70 0.25 0.73
N ASN A 3 9.77 0.54 1.43
CA ASN A 3 9.86 0.29 2.87
C ASN A 3 10.57 1.42 3.62
N ALA A 4 10.67 2.60 3.00
CA ALA A 4 11.34 3.76 3.58
C ALA A 4 10.42 4.54 4.53
N PHE A 5 9.62 3.83 5.32
CA PHE A 5 8.68 4.43 6.26
C PHE A 5 8.60 3.58 7.52
N THR A 6 8.09 4.19 8.58
CA THR A 6 7.82 3.50 9.84
C THR A 6 6.32 3.39 10.01
N SER A 7 5.82 2.17 10.17
CA SER A 7 4.41 1.91 10.39
C SER A 7 4.25 0.77 11.39
N SER A 8 3.27 0.90 12.28
CA SER A 8 2.95 -0.18 13.22
C SER A 8 2.16 -1.32 12.56
N ALA A 9 1.61 -1.08 11.38
CA ALA A 9 0.74 -2.06 10.70
C ALA A 9 1.36 -2.60 9.41
N ILE A 10 2.12 -1.80 8.67
CA ILE A 10 2.60 -2.13 7.34
C ILE A 10 4.13 -2.20 7.33
N ASN A 11 4.66 -3.30 6.81
CA ASN A 11 6.09 -3.53 6.71
C ASN A 11 6.66 -3.01 5.40
N SER A 12 5.99 -3.30 4.27
CA SER A 12 6.47 -2.84 2.97
C SER A 12 5.33 -2.83 1.95
N ILE A 13 5.54 -2.11 0.85
CA ILE A 13 4.62 -2.05 -0.27
C ILE A 13 5.43 -2.23 -1.54
N ALA A 14 4.99 -3.17 -2.38
CA ALA A 14 5.60 -3.42 -3.68
C ALA A 14 4.59 -3.19 -4.78
N THR A 15 5.06 -2.83 -5.97
CA THR A 15 4.19 -2.66 -7.14
C THR A 15 4.73 -3.45 -8.31
N GLU A 16 3.80 -4.03 -9.09
CA GLU A 16 4.14 -4.73 -10.31
C GLU A 16 2.95 -4.61 -11.27
N GLY A 17 3.15 -3.93 -12.40
CA GLY A 17 2.05 -3.65 -13.33
C GLY A 17 0.93 -2.89 -12.63
N ASP A 18 -0.27 -3.45 -12.63
CA ASP A 18 -1.44 -2.88 -11.97
C ASP A 18 -1.61 -3.37 -10.53
N THR A 19 -0.69 -4.20 -10.06
CA THR A 19 -0.81 -4.84 -8.75
C THR A 19 0.01 -4.10 -7.72
N VAL A 20 -0.61 -3.86 -6.57
CA VAL A 20 0.06 -3.31 -5.38
C VAL A 20 0.01 -4.39 -4.31
N THR A 21 1.18 -4.83 -3.87
CA THR A 21 1.28 -5.83 -2.80
C THR A 21 1.65 -5.13 -1.50
N VAL A 22 0.81 -5.28 -0.50
CA VAL A 22 1.04 -4.72 0.82
C VAL A 22 1.40 -5.85 1.78
N GLU A 23 2.59 -5.77 2.36
CA GLU A 23 3.00 -6.70 3.40
C GLU A 23 2.76 -6.06 4.75
N PHE A 24 1.89 -6.68 5.54
CA PHE A 24 1.59 -6.23 6.89
C PHE A 24 2.55 -6.84 7.89
N ASN A 25 2.72 -6.17 9.02
CA ASN A 25 3.49 -6.72 10.12
C ASN A 25 2.84 -8.04 10.56
N GLY A 26 3.67 -9.06 10.78
CA GLY A 26 3.21 -10.41 11.04
C GLY A 26 3.31 -11.33 9.83
N GLY A 27 3.77 -10.79 8.67
CA GLY A 27 4.06 -11.59 7.49
C GLY A 27 2.89 -11.81 6.54
N ARG A 28 1.75 -11.19 6.78
CA ARG A 28 0.60 -11.31 5.89
C ARG A 28 0.77 -10.39 4.69
N GLN A 29 0.46 -10.90 3.51
CA GLN A 29 0.52 -10.12 2.28
C GLN A 29 -0.84 -10.14 1.58
N TYR A 30 -1.21 -9.00 1.04
CA TYR A 30 -2.43 -8.86 0.24
C TYR A 30 -2.08 -8.19 -1.07
N ASP A 31 -2.60 -8.75 -2.16
CA ASP A 31 -2.46 -8.15 -3.48
C ASP A 31 -3.70 -7.34 -3.79
N TYR A 32 -3.49 -6.12 -4.26
CA TYR A 32 -4.56 -5.22 -4.67
C TYR A 32 -4.35 -4.80 -6.10
N LYS A 33 -5.45 -4.58 -6.81
CA LYS A 33 -5.42 -3.98 -8.13
C LYS A 33 -5.62 -2.49 -8.00
N SER A 34 -4.79 -1.71 -8.69
CA SER A 34 -4.91 -0.26 -8.75
C SER A 34 -5.17 0.19 -10.17
N SER A 35 -6.13 1.10 -10.35
CA SER A 35 -6.40 1.69 -11.66
C SER A 35 -5.35 2.73 -12.05
N ASP A 36 -4.58 3.21 -11.07
CA ASP A 36 -3.54 4.20 -11.29
C ASP A 36 -2.41 4.01 -10.29
N VAL A 37 -1.54 3.05 -10.60
CA VAL A 37 -0.41 2.72 -9.72
C VAL A 37 0.54 3.90 -9.56
N SER A 38 0.80 4.65 -10.64
CA SER A 38 1.69 5.82 -10.57
C SER A 38 1.14 6.87 -9.61
N GLY A 39 -0.13 7.16 -9.70
CA GLY A 39 -0.79 8.10 -8.79
C GLY A 39 -0.77 7.61 -7.35
N PHE A 40 -1.00 6.32 -7.15
CA PHE A 40 -0.94 5.71 -5.82
C PHE A 40 0.48 5.85 -5.23
N VAL A 41 1.50 5.52 -5.99
CA VAL A 41 2.90 5.61 -5.52
C VAL A 41 3.28 7.06 -5.22
N ASN A 42 2.88 8.00 -6.06
CA ASN A 42 3.14 9.43 -5.82
C ASN A 42 2.48 9.90 -4.53
N ALA A 43 1.23 9.52 -4.31
CA ALA A 43 0.52 9.87 -3.08
C ALA A 43 1.17 9.21 -1.86
N LEU A 44 1.60 7.95 -2.00
CA LEU A 44 2.29 7.24 -0.93
C LEU A 44 3.59 7.95 -0.55
N ASN A 45 4.38 8.37 -1.54
CA ASN A 45 5.62 9.10 -1.28
C ASN A 45 5.36 10.41 -0.56
N THR A 46 4.28 11.10 -0.91
CA THR A 46 3.86 12.33 -0.23
C THR A 46 3.55 12.05 1.25
N VAL A 47 2.83 10.97 1.52
CA VAL A 47 2.50 10.55 2.88
C VAL A 47 3.76 10.23 3.68
N ILE A 48 4.71 9.53 3.07
CA ILE A 48 5.98 9.19 3.70
C ILE A 48 6.78 10.45 4.03
N GLN A 49 6.87 11.38 3.08
CA GLN A 49 7.62 12.62 3.28
C GLN A 49 6.99 13.52 4.34
N ALA A 50 5.67 13.49 4.45
CA ALA A 50 4.94 14.24 5.45
C ALA A 50 4.91 13.55 6.82
N GLU A 51 5.51 12.35 6.92
CA GLU A 51 5.53 11.53 8.13
C GLU A 51 4.13 11.19 8.63
N GLU A 52 3.18 11.09 7.71
CA GLU A 52 1.82 10.69 8.03
C GLU A 52 1.69 9.16 8.09
N SER A 53 0.57 8.69 8.60
CA SER A 53 0.34 7.25 8.76
C SER A 53 0.13 6.55 7.42
N VAL A 54 1.06 5.68 7.03
CA VAL A 54 0.94 4.85 5.83
C VAL A 54 -0.24 3.89 5.96
N GLY A 55 -0.46 3.35 7.16
CA GLY A 55 -1.60 2.47 7.41
C GLY A 55 -2.94 3.13 7.13
N LYS A 56 -3.10 4.37 7.59
CA LYS A 56 -4.33 5.13 7.32
C LYS A 56 -4.47 5.43 5.84
N PHE A 57 -3.38 5.75 5.17
CA PHE A 57 -3.39 6.01 3.73
C PHE A 57 -3.86 4.79 2.95
N VAL A 58 -3.31 3.62 3.26
CA VAL A 58 -3.69 2.37 2.59
C VAL A 58 -5.17 2.06 2.84
N ASN A 59 -5.63 2.18 4.08
CA ASN A 59 -7.04 1.96 4.40
C ASN A 59 -7.96 2.93 3.66
N PHE A 60 -7.55 4.18 3.54
CA PHE A 60 -8.29 5.18 2.79
C PHE A 60 -8.38 4.80 1.32
N SER A 61 -7.27 4.35 0.73
CA SER A 61 -7.25 3.91 -0.67
C SER A 61 -8.16 2.71 -0.91
N ILE A 62 -8.23 1.78 0.03
CA ILE A 62 -9.14 0.63 -0.05
C ILE A 62 -10.60 1.09 0.02
N ARG A 63 -10.91 2.00 0.92
CA ARG A 63 -12.28 2.54 1.08
C ARG A 63 -12.74 3.30 -0.15
N ASN A 64 -11.84 4.04 -0.79
CA ASN A 64 -12.15 4.79 -2.00
C ASN A 64 -12.10 3.94 -3.26
N LYS A 65 -11.83 2.63 -3.12
CA LYS A 65 -11.70 1.69 -4.22
C LYS A 65 -10.55 2.01 -5.18
N ASP A 66 -9.56 2.78 -4.70
CA ASP A 66 -8.31 2.97 -5.43
C ASP A 66 -7.50 1.67 -5.43
N LEU A 67 -7.68 0.88 -4.39
CA LEU A 67 -7.12 -0.46 -4.28
C LEU A 67 -8.24 -1.47 -4.10
N GLU A 68 -8.28 -2.49 -4.94
CA GLU A 68 -9.23 -3.58 -4.83
C GLU A 68 -8.52 -4.88 -4.49
N VAL A 69 -9.00 -5.60 -3.51
CA VAL A 69 -8.41 -6.88 -3.12
C VAL A 69 -8.54 -7.86 -4.28
N ILE A 70 -7.41 -8.38 -4.76
CA ILE A 70 -7.37 -9.41 -5.79
C ILE A 70 -7.20 -10.78 -5.12
N LYS A 71 -6.26 -10.85 -4.16
CA LYS A 71 -5.82 -12.12 -3.63
C LYS A 71 -5.21 -11.91 -2.25
N THR A 72 -5.46 -12.85 -1.36
CA THR A 72 -4.78 -12.92 -0.08
C THR A 72 -3.72 -14.00 -0.17
N ALA A 73 -2.46 -13.61 0.01
CA ALA A 73 -1.35 -14.54 0.11
C ALA A 73 -1.02 -14.72 1.59
N ALA A 74 -1.40 -15.82 2.13
CA ALA A 74 -1.18 -16.11 3.54
C ALA A 74 0.21 -16.67 3.77
#